data_bc3185641b3d6d9acaf27ed70dd77e6f
#
_entry.id   bc3185641b3d6d9acaf27ed70dd77e6f
#
_cell.length_a   1.000
_cell.length_b   1.000
_cell.length_c   1.000
_cell.angle_alpha   90.00
_cell.angle_beta   90.00
_cell.angle_gamma   90.00
#
_symmetry.space_group_name_H-M   'P 1'
#
loop_
_entity.id
_entity.type
_entity.pdbx_description
1 polymer ?
#
loop_
_entity_poly.entity_id
_entity_poly.type
_entity_poly.pdbx_seq_one_letter_code
_entity_poly.pdbx_strand_id
1 'polypeptide(L)'
;YKKYAKMYTDSATGKTLWELHKNQPGKGIPKDVVKANAGPYSIDKILQGEHPNYPVWKIRNRLLALEIFESKCNCCGYEEERLTDNTVPLLLDHIDGDTTNHKLENIQLLCLNCYYTQVGNPYNKDKEHYWNYNLLA
;
A
#
# COMPACT_ATOMS: atom_id res chain seq x y z
N TYR A 1 -0.08 -5.17 33.74
CA TYR A 1 0.95 -4.14 33.73
C TYR A 1 0.42 -2.73 33.36
N LYS A 2 -0.26 -2.57 32.22
CA LYS A 2 -0.78 -1.26 31.76
C LYS A 2 -1.64 -0.53 32.80
N LYS A 3 -2.51 -1.26 33.52
CA LYS A 3 -3.39 -0.68 34.53
C LYS A 3 -2.59 -0.04 35.67
N TYR A 4 -1.61 -0.77 36.18
CA TYR A 4 -0.79 -0.28 37.30
C TYR A 4 0.21 0.79 36.87
N ALA A 5 0.82 0.64 35.71
CA ALA A 5 1.77 1.62 35.19
C ALA A 5 1.17 3.01 34.94
N LYS A 6 -0.15 3.10 34.75
CA LYS A 6 -0.88 4.36 34.64
C LYS A 6 -1.22 4.98 36.00
N MET A 7 -1.18 4.21 37.10
CA MET A 7 -1.52 4.66 38.42
C MET A 7 -0.34 5.33 39.17
N TYR A 8 0.89 5.00 38.75
CA TYR A 8 2.09 5.52 39.41
C TYR A 8 2.72 6.61 38.54
N THR A 9 2.97 7.76 39.17
CA THR A 9 3.59 8.92 38.55
C THR A 9 5.01 9.07 39.08
N ASP A 10 5.97 9.26 38.21
CA ASP A 10 7.34 9.56 38.59
C ASP A 10 7.43 10.99 39.12
N SER A 11 7.96 11.13 40.33
CA SER A 11 8.06 12.43 41.03
C SER A 11 9.05 13.39 40.35
N ALA A 12 10.05 12.87 39.66
CA ALA A 12 11.05 13.69 38.99
C ALA A 12 10.54 14.30 37.67
N THR A 13 9.73 13.57 36.92
CA THR A 13 9.27 13.99 35.56
C THR A 13 7.79 14.35 35.52
N GLY A 14 7.00 13.99 36.54
CA GLY A 14 5.55 14.17 36.56
C GLY A 14 4.78 13.28 35.55
N LYS A 15 5.46 12.35 34.93
CA LYS A 15 4.87 11.41 33.95
C LYS A 15 4.55 10.07 34.59
N THR A 16 3.51 9.40 34.09
CA THR A 16 3.20 8.04 34.55
C THR A 16 4.28 7.06 34.11
N LEU A 17 4.46 5.95 34.85
CA LEU A 17 5.37 4.88 34.46
C LEU A 17 4.99 4.33 33.07
N TRP A 18 3.72 4.34 32.72
CA TRP A 18 3.28 3.97 31.38
C TRP A 18 3.82 4.90 30.29
N GLU A 19 3.81 6.20 30.51
CA GLU A 19 4.34 7.18 29.55
C GLU A 19 5.86 7.10 29.41
N LEU A 20 6.57 6.82 30.50
CA LEU A 20 8.01 6.65 30.50
C LEU A 20 8.45 5.38 29.79
N HIS A 21 7.73 4.26 29.99
CA HIS A 21 8.06 2.96 29.46
C HIS A 21 7.29 2.62 28.17
N LYS A 22 6.43 3.51 27.70
CA LYS A 22 5.69 3.31 26.47
C LYS A 22 6.68 3.15 25.32
N ASN A 23 6.77 1.93 24.82
CA ASN A 23 7.57 1.67 23.63
C ASN A 23 6.98 2.42 22.44
N GLN A 24 7.79 3.26 21.83
CA GLN A 24 7.43 4.02 20.62
C GLN A 24 8.31 3.54 19.47
N PRO A 25 7.91 2.46 18.78
CA PRO A 25 8.68 1.96 17.64
C PRO A 25 8.86 3.06 16.60
N GLY A 26 10.10 3.23 16.14
CA GLY A 26 10.42 4.25 15.13
C GLY A 26 10.53 5.68 15.62
N LYS A 27 10.54 5.91 16.96
CA LYS A 27 10.78 7.25 17.49
C LYS A 27 12.22 7.70 17.16
N GLY A 28 12.33 8.80 16.47
CA GLY A 28 13.62 9.34 16.00
C GLY A 28 14.01 8.95 14.58
N ILE A 29 13.26 8.04 13.94
CA ILE A 29 13.43 7.71 12.52
C ILE A 29 12.21 8.23 11.76
N PRO A 30 12.36 9.05 10.71
CA PRO A 30 11.24 9.49 9.90
C PRO A 30 10.43 8.28 9.38
N LYS A 31 9.12 8.27 9.63
CA LYS A 31 8.24 7.13 9.34
C LYS A 31 8.15 6.82 7.84
N ASP A 32 8.24 7.82 7.03
CA ASP A 32 8.27 7.77 5.57
C ASP A 32 9.52 7.06 5.05
N VAL A 33 10.69 7.39 5.58
CA VAL A 33 11.97 6.75 5.23
C VAL A 33 11.97 5.27 5.66
N VAL A 34 11.49 4.97 6.86
CA VAL A 34 11.41 3.59 7.36
C VAL A 34 10.45 2.76 6.51
N LYS A 35 9.28 3.31 6.17
CA LYS A 35 8.30 2.59 5.35
C LYS A 35 8.75 2.38 3.91
N ALA A 36 9.37 3.40 3.31
CA ALA A 36 9.82 3.34 1.93
C ALA A 36 10.97 2.36 1.71
N ASN A 37 11.86 2.24 2.70
CA ASN A 37 13.06 1.39 2.64
C ASN A 37 12.97 0.15 3.54
N ALA A 38 11.81 -0.08 4.18
CA ALA A 38 11.64 -1.23 5.06
C ALA A 38 11.54 -2.53 4.25
N GLY A 39 12.55 -3.37 4.41
CA GLY A 39 12.59 -4.69 3.81
C GLY A 39 13.90 -4.96 3.07
N PRO A 40 14.20 -6.25 2.82
CA PRO A 40 15.45 -6.66 2.18
C PRO A 40 15.51 -6.36 0.68
N TYR A 41 14.40 -5.89 0.09
CA TYR A 41 14.29 -5.71 -1.35
C TYR A 41 14.24 -4.22 -1.72
N SER A 42 15.17 -3.79 -2.57
CA SER A 42 15.16 -2.46 -3.16
C SER A 42 13.98 -2.30 -4.13
N ILE A 43 13.32 -1.14 -4.10
CA ILE A 43 12.24 -0.85 -5.05
C ILE A 43 12.75 -0.84 -6.50
N ASP A 44 13.96 -0.38 -6.73
CA ASP A 44 14.55 -0.34 -8.08
C ASP A 44 14.71 -1.73 -8.67
N LYS A 45 15.15 -2.70 -7.87
CA LYS A 45 15.26 -4.11 -8.28
C LYS A 45 13.91 -4.74 -8.58
N ILE A 46 12.89 -4.42 -7.76
CA ILE A 46 11.53 -4.89 -8.00
C ILE A 46 11.01 -4.36 -9.33
N LEU A 47 11.22 -3.08 -9.62
CA LEU A 47 10.80 -2.44 -10.86
C LEU A 47 11.62 -2.86 -12.09
N GLN A 48 12.76 -3.49 -11.89
CA GLN A 48 13.55 -4.14 -12.93
C GLN A 48 13.11 -5.59 -13.22
N GLY A 49 12.23 -6.15 -12.39
CA GLY A 49 11.70 -7.49 -12.53
C GLY A 49 12.43 -8.58 -11.75
N GLU A 50 13.32 -8.23 -10.81
CA GLU A 50 14.11 -9.22 -10.05
C GLU A 50 13.29 -10.00 -9.01
N HIS A 51 12.15 -9.47 -8.56
CA HIS A 51 11.33 -10.09 -7.51
C HIS A 51 9.87 -10.29 -7.97
N PRO A 52 9.61 -11.29 -8.82
CA PRO A 52 8.28 -11.48 -9.43
C PRO A 52 7.19 -11.82 -8.42
N ASN A 53 7.54 -12.43 -7.28
CA ASN A 53 6.59 -12.83 -6.23
C ASN A 53 6.40 -11.77 -5.14
N TYR A 54 6.97 -10.58 -5.31
CA TYR A 54 6.80 -9.51 -4.34
C TYR A 54 5.33 -9.06 -4.28
N PRO A 55 4.73 -8.88 -3.09
CA PRO A 55 3.32 -8.54 -2.97
C PRO A 55 2.95 -7.23 -3.65
N VAL A 56 1.96 -7.28 -4.53
CA VAL A 56 1.51 -6.14 -5.36
C VAL A 56 1.06 -4.93 -4.52
N TRP A 57 0.34 -5.19 -3.42
CA TRP A 57 -0.11 -4.11 -2.54
C TRP A 57 1.06 -3.37 -1.86
N LYS A 58 2.17 -4.07 -1.58
CA LYS A 58 3.38 -3.44 -1.06
C LYS A 58 4.08 -2.58 -2.11
N ILE A 59 4.11 -3.04 -3.36
CA ILE A 59 4.62 -2.26 -4.48
C ILE A 59 3.85 -0.96 -4.61
N ARG A 60 2.52 -1.02 -4.66
CA ARG A 60 1.65 0.15 -4.72
C ARG A 60 1.96 1.15 -3.60
N ASN A 61 2.01 0.67 -2.36
CA ASN A 61 2.26 1.53 -1.21
C ASN A 61 3.64 2.21 -1.27
N ARG A 62 4.66 1.49 -1.72
CA ARG A 62 6.02 2.03 -1.88
C ARG A 62 6.11 3.04 -3.03
N LEU A 63 5.46 2.78 -4.15
CA LEU A 63 5.41 3.71 -5.28
C LEU A 63 4.78 5.05 -4.91
N LEU A 64 3.71 5.02 -4.12
CA LEU A 64 3.04 6.23 -3.63
C LEU A 64 3.86 6.93 -2.55
N ALA A 65 4.46 6.20 -1.62
CA ALA A 65 5.29 6.78 -0.55
C ALA A 65 6.58 7.43 -1.08
N LEU A 66 7.15 6.89 -2.16
CA LEU A 66 8.33 7.43 -2.82
C LEU A 66 8.01 8.45 -3.92
N GLU A 67 6.73 8.76 -4.11
CA GLU A 67 6.25 9.70 -5.13
C GLU A 67 6.68 9.33 -6.58
N ILE A 68 6.90 8.04 -6.85
CA ILE A 68 7.19 7.53 -8.19
C ILE A 68 5.93 7.63 -9.06
N PHE A 69 4.77 7.35 -8.47
CA PHE A 69 3.46 7.61 -9.06
C PHE A 69 2.69 8.65 -8.24
N GLU A 70 1.94 9.49 -8.92
CA GLU A 70 0.99 10.38 -8.28
C GLU A 70 -0.23 9.60 -7.74
N SER A 71 -0.82 10.09 -6.64
CA SER A 71 -2.04 9.50 -6.05
C SER A 71 -3.27 9.83 -6.86
N LYS A 72 -3.30 9.40 -8.10
CA LYS A 72 -4.45 9.58 -9.01
C LYS A 72 -4.56 8.42 -10.00
N CYS A 73 -5.76 8.18 -10.50
CA CYS A 73 -5.99 7.20 -11.55
C CYS A 73 -5.29 7.59 -12.85
N ASN A 74 -4.49 6.69 -13.42
CA ASN A 74 -3.79 6.94 -14.68
C ASN A 74 -4.74 7.02 -15.89
N CYS A 75 -5.95 6.49 -15.76
CA CYS A 75 -6.95 6.48 -16.84
C CYS A 75 -7.85 7.72 -16.81
N CYS A 76 -8.55 7.96 -15.70
CA CYS A 76 -9.57 9.03 -15.61
C CYS A 76 -9.15 10.24 -14.75
N GLY A 77 -7.99 10.16 -14.08
CA GLY A 77 -7.50 11.23 -13.22
C GLY A 77 -8.19 11.33 -11.85
N TYR A 78 -8.99 10.33 -11.45
CA TYR A 78 -9.64 10.30 -10.14
C TYR A 78 -8.60 10.43 -9.01
N GLU A 79 -8.82 11.39 -8.11
CA GLU A 79 -7.88 11.73 -7.03
C GLU A 79 -8.56 12.03 -5.69
N GLU A 80 -9.85 11.69 -5.55
CA GLU A 80 -10.56 11.94 -4.29
C GLU A 80 -10.11 11.02 -3.17
N GLU A 81 -9.82 11.61 -2.02
CA GLU A 81 -9.38 10.90 -0.83
C GLU A 81 -10.56 10.31 -0.05
N ARG A 82 -10.36 9.12 0.52
CA ARG A 82 -11.32 8.52 1.44
C ARG A 82 -11.38 9.31 2.74
N LEU A 83 -12.58 9.48 3.28
CA LEU A 83 -12.80 10.19 4.54
C LEU A 83 -12.17 9.49 5.76
N THR A 84 -11.95 8.18 5.68
CA THR A 84 -11.46 7.37 6.80
C THR A 84 -9.95 7.47 7.02
N ASP A 85 -9.16 7.62 5.97
CA ASP A 85 -7.70 7.55 6.03
C ASP A 85 -6.98 8.56 5.14
N ASN A 86 -7.72 9.41 4.45
CA ASN A 86 -7.21 10.42 3.53
C ASN A 86 -6.29 9.85 2.43
N THR A 87 -6.57 8.63 1.99
CA THR A 87 -5.88 8.01 0.85
C THR A 87 -6.79 7.87 -0.35
N VAL A 88 -6.23 8.02 -1.54
CA VAL A 88 -6.97 7.78 -2.78
C VAL A 88 -7.09 6.27 -3.01
N PRO A 89 -8.30 5.72 -3.21
CA PRO A 89 -8.50 4.28 -3.41
C PRO A 89 -8.07 3.86 -4.82
N LEU A 90 -6.81 3.50 -4.96
CA LEU A 90 -6.20 3.07 -6.21
C LEU A 90 -5.75 1.61 -6.14
N LEU A 91 -5.86 0.91 -7.27
CA LEU A 91 -5.37 -0.44 -7.46
C LEU A 91 -4.21 -0.44 -8.46
N LEU A 92 -3.20 -1.27 -8.21
CA LEU A 92 -2.11 -1.48 -9.14
C LEU A 92 -2.53 -2.53 -10.17
N ASP A 93 -2.43 -2.18 -11.42
CA ASP A 93 -2.72 -3.04 -12.56
C ASP A 93 -1.46 -3.33 -13.36
N HIS A 94 -1.37 -4.55 -13.90
CA HIS A 94 -0.32 -4.98 -14.81
C HIS A 94 -0.89 -4.93 -16.24
N ILE A 95 -0.35 -4.05 -17.09
CA ILE A 95 -0.90 -3.76 -18.42
C ILE A 95 -0.94 -5.01 -19.31
N ASP A 96 0.06 -5.89 -19.21
CA ASP A 96 0.12 -7.15 -19.97
C ASP A 96 -0.70 -8.29 -19.33
N GLY A 97 -1.31 -8.06 -18.16
CA GLY A 97 -2.06 -9.07 -17.41
C GLY A 97 -1.19 -10.05 -16.61
N ASP A 98 0.13 -9.98 -16.72
CA ASP A 98 1.06 -10.79 -15.92
C ASP A 98 1.34 -10.13 -14.57
N THR A 99 0.75 -10.68 -13.51
CA THR A 99 0.88 -10.17 -12.14
C THR A 99 2.27 -10.34 -11.53
N THR A 100 3.19 -10.98 -12.23
CA THR A 100 4.59 -11.15 -11.83
C THR A 100 5.53 -10.16 -12.53
N ASN A 101 5.09 -9.49 -13.57
CA ASN A 101 5.87 -8.51 -14.32
C ASN A 101 5.73 -7.11 -13.72
N HIS A 102 6.59 -6.80 -12.76
CA HIS A 102 6.57 -5.53 -12.01
C HIS A 102 7.40 -4.41 -12.65
N LYS A 103 7.76 -4.54 -13.93
CA LYS A 103 8.48 -3.47 -14.62
C LYS A 103 7.69 -2.18 -14.63
N LEU A 104 8.37 -1.06 -14.44
CA LEU A 104 7.73 0.25 -14.30
C LEU A 104 6.83 0.61 -15.49
N GLU A 105 7.26 0.26 -16.71
CA GLU A 105 6.50 0.48 -17.93
C GLU A 105 5.25 -0.41 -18.05
N ASN A 106 5.16 -1.48 -17.26
CA ASN A 106 4.06 -2.45 -17.29
C ASN A 106 3.02 -2.24 -16.20
N ILE A 107 3.25 -1.34 -15.26
CA ILE A 107 2.35 -1.10 -14.12
C ILE A 107 1.68 0.26 -14.21
N GLN A 108 0.44 0.33 -13.74
CA GLN A 108 -0.34 1.56 -13.66
C GLN A 108 -1.23 1.54 -12.43
N LEU A 109 -1.67 2.71 -12.00
CA LEU A 109 -2.64 2.87 -10.93
C LEU A 109 -4.01 3.22 -11.52
N LEU A 110 -5.02 2.45 -11.16
CA LEU A 110 -6.40 2.64 -11.59
C LEU A 110 -7.32 2.82 -10.38
N CYS A 111 -8.29 3.72 -10.50
CA CYS A 111 -9.38 3.77 -9.54
C CYS A 111 -10.26 2.51 -9.69
N LEU A 112 -11.09 2.24 -8.69
CA LEU A 112 -11.90 1.03 -8.68
C LEU A 112 -12.82 0.93 -9.91
N ASN A 113 -13.41 2.05 -10.35
CA ASN A 113 -14.29 2.07 -11.51
C ASN A 113 -13.54 1.74 -12.81
N CYS A 114 -12.38 2.34 -13.05
CA CYS A 114 -11.55 2.04 -14.22
C CYS A 114 -11.02 0.61 -14.18
N TYR A 115 -10.66 0.11 -13.00
CA TYR A 115 -10.22 -1.27 -12.84
C TYR A 115 -11.34 -2.26 -13.20
N TYR A 116 -12.57 -2.05 -12.70
CA TYR A 116 -13.72 -2.88 -13.03
C TYR A 116 -14.06 -2.88 -14.52
N THR A 117 -13.95 -1.72 -15.17
CA THR A 117 -14.28 -1.59 -16.60
C THR A 117 -13.23 -2.21 -17.52
N GLN A 118 -11.96 -2.10 -17.16
CA GLN A 118 -10.85 -2.53 -18.04
C GLN A 118 -10.30 -3.92 -17.72
N VAL A 119 -10.27 -4.29 -16.44
CA VAL A 119 -9.62 -5.53 -15.97
C VAL A 119 -10.65 -6.53 -15.44
N GLY A 120 -11.65 -6.07 -14.71
CA GLY A 120 -12.68 -6.90 -14.08
C GLY A 120 -12.69 -6.81 -12.57
N ASN A 121 -13.44 -7.70 -11.92
CA ASN A 121 -13.62 -7.67 -10.48
C ASN A 121 -12.31 -8.03 -9.73
N PRO A 122 -11.71 -7.10 -8.96
CA PRO A 122 -10.47 -7.36 -8.24
C PRO A 122 -10.64 -8.36 -7.09
N TYR A 123 -11.87 -8.59 -6.64
CA TYR A 123 -12.19 -9.50 -5.54
C TYR A 123 -12.55 -10.91 -6.01
N ASN A 124 -12.71 -11.11 -7.30
CA ASN A 124 -13.00 -12.43 -7.85
C ASN A 124 -11.72 -13.22 -8.07
N LYS A 125 -11.56 -14.33 -7.37
CA LYS A 125 -10.39 -15.20 -7.49
C LYS A 125 -10.42 -16.07 -8.75
N ASP A 126 -11.60 -16.31 -9.29
CA ASP A 126 -11.80 -17.16 -10.46
C ASP A 126 -11.93 -16.31 -11.72
N LYS A 127 -10.80 -15.79 -12.20
CA LYS A 127 -10.75 -14.98 -13.44
C LYS A 127 -11.32 -15.73 -14.64
N GLU A 128 -11.15 -17.04 -14.72
CA GLU A 128 -11.70 -17.87 -15.81
C GLU A 128 -13.21 -17.84 -15.87
N HIS A 129 -13.87 -17.83 -14.72
CA HIS A 129 -15.35 -17.82 -14.67
C HIS A 129 -15.92 -16.46 -15.12
N TYR A 130 -15.23 -15.38 -14.85
CA TYR A 130 -15.65 -14.02 -15.24
C TYR A 130 -15.57 -13.81 -16.77
N TRP A 131 -14.53 -14.32 -17.41
CA TRP A 131 -14.37 -14.23 -18.87
C TRP A 131 -15.41 -15.07 -19.62
N ASN A 132 -15.78 -16.23 -19.08
CA ASN A 132 -16.82 -17.07 -19.65
C ASN A 132 -18.21 -16.43 -19.60
N TYR A 133 -18.49 -15.59 -18.59
CA TYR A 133 -19.76 -14.84 -18.52
C TYR A 133 -19.88 -13.77 -19.60
N ASN A 134 -18.80 -13.10 -19.96
CA ASN A 134 -18.78 -12.10 -21.00
C ASN A 134 -18.84 -12.68 -22.42
N LEU A 135 -18.45 -13.94 -22.60
CA LEU A 135 -18.57 -14.66 -23.88
C LEU A 135 -19.99 -15.17 -24.15
N LEU A 136 -20.84 -15.23 -23.10
CA LEU A 136 -22.23 -15.67 -23.21
C LEU A 136 -23.22 -14.49 -23.30
N ALA A 137 -22.74 -13.30 -23.10
CA ALA A 137 -23.51 -12.06 -23.27
C ALA A 137 -23.26 -11.44 -24.65
#